data_52800e580472252fab94d33dd365f34e
#
_entry.id   52800e580472252fab94d33dd365f34e
#
_cell.length_a   1.000
_cell.length_b   1.000
_cell.length_c   1.000
_cell.angle_alpha   90.00
_cell.angle_beta   90.00
_cell.angle_gamma   90.00
#
_symmetry.space_group_name_H-M   'P 1'
#
loop_
_entity.id
_entity.type
_entity.pdbx_description
1 polymer ?
#
loop_
_entity_poly.entity_id
_entity_poly.type
_entity_poly.pdbx_seq_one_letter_code
_entity_poly.pdbx_strand_id
1 'polypeptide(L)'
;MRYFISRCYCGLKRRYKKLVAPKINIYSEKEGEEHNRPRNLQKVSAIIPNFNYEKYLDERIDSILFQTYPVSELIILDDCSTDNSVQLIEKRIRTNKTGIPMKLIKNEQNSGSVFAQWQKAFASATGDYVWIAEADDSCSVHFLENIMKGFKDSEVIISYCESLTMDEDNRMLMPNLREWIDIYQTGKWSESYINDGNNEVATAMCINNTLANVSSAVFKKGDYHYILEEAKKYRLAGDWYTYMNILRLGKIAYCKESLNYHRMQDKGVTLTTNAEKEFNEIVSLQSFAMKNFDITEEVKEKIYERRATKRRQLGLQGYHAVDYYSGI
;
A
#
# COMPACT_ATOMS: atom_id res chain seq x y z
N MET A 1 9.50 4.89 0.95
CA MET A 1 8.41 5.72 1.51
C MET A 1 8.27 5.55 3.02
N ARG A 2 8.17 4.33 3.58
CA ARG A 2 8.16 4.09 5.05
C ARG A 2 9.33 4.79 5.78
N TYR A 3 10.52 4.87 5.20
CA TYR A 3 11.70 5.52 5.82
C TYR A 3 11.55 7.03 6.03
N PHE A 4 10.95 7.74 5.09
CA PHE A 4 10.71 9.17 5.23
C PHE A 4 9.62 9.44 6.26
N ILE A 5 8.54 8.65 6.24
CA ILE A 5 7.50 8.68 7.26
C ILE A 5 8.12 8.38 8.63
N SER A 6 9.01 7.39 8.77
CA SER A 6 9.60 7.04 10.06
C SER A 6 10.64 8.03 10.58
N ARG A 7 11.44 8.72 9.73
CA ARG A 7 12.33 9.79 10.19
C ARG A 7 11.57 11.05 10.62
N CYS A 8 10.53 11.44 9.90
CA CYS A 8 9.59 12.46 10.39
C CYS A 8 8.80 11.96 11.59
N TYR A 9 8.48 10.65 11.68
CA TYR A 9 7.85 10.04 12.84
C TYR A 9 8.68 10.24 14.13
N CYS A 10 10.01 10.09 14.09
CA CYS A 10 10.86 10.46 15.25
C CYS A 10 10.79 11.95 15.59
N GLY A 11 10.64 12.83 14.60
CA GLY A 11 10.40 14.27 14.78
C GLY A 11 8.98 14.57 15.27
N LEU A 12 7.98 13.89 14.72
CA LEU A 12 6.56 13.98 15.10
C LEU A 12 6.30 13.36 16.46
N LYS A 13 6.92 12.21 16.84
CA LYS A 13 6.87 11.68 18.21
C LYS A 13 7.27 12.72 19.26
N ARG A 14 8.26 13.57 18.96
CA ARG A 14 8.64 14.68 19.87
C ARG A 14 7.59 15.80 19.91
N ARG A 15 6.87 16.05 18.82
CA ARG A 15 5.89 17.15 18.70
C ARG A 15 4.49 16.76 19.19
N TYR A 16 4.07 15.50 18.96
CA TYR A 16 2.75 14.97 19.29
C TYR A 16 2.66 14.22 20.62
N LYS A 17 3.80 13.89 21.30
CA LYS A 17 3.79 13.30 22.66
C LYS A 17 3.04 14.14 23.73
N LYS A 18 2.66 15.40 23.40
CA LYS A 18 1.90 16.29 24.31
C LYS A 18 0.39 16.31 24.08
N LEU A 19 -0.11 15.74 22.99
CA LEU A 19 -1.53 15.61 22.72
C LEU A 19 -1.90 14.13 22.88
N VAL A 20 -2.90 13.85 23.72
CA VAL A 20 -3.47 12.50 23.84
C VAL A 20 -4.19 12.22 22.52
N ALA A 21 -3.49 11.62 21.57
CA ALA A 21 -4.08 11.23 20.30
C ALA A 21 -5.20 10.21 20.54
N PRO A 22 -6.39 10.36 19.93
CA PRO A 22 -7.49 9.43 20.09
C PRO A 22 -7.05 8.02 19.64
N LYS A 23 -7.39 7.01 20.43
CA LYS A 23 -7.29 5.62 19.98
C LYS A 23 -8.33 5.39 18.89
N ILE A 24 -7.90 4.80 17.80
CA ILE A 24 -8.80 4.33 16.74
C ILE A 24 -9.55 3.12 17.32
N ASN A 25 -10.87 3.22 17.47
CA ASN A 25 -11.70 2.10 17.87
C ASN A 25 -12.09 1.30 16.63
N ILE A 26 -11.28 0.33 16.28
CA ILE A 26 -11.47 -0.56 15.12
C ILE A 26 -12.74 -1.43 15.29
N TYR A 27 -13.22 -1.56 16.53
CA TYR A 27 -14.36 -2.40 16.88
C TYR A 27 -15.68 -1.66 17.10
N SER A 28 -15.68 -0.31 17.12
CA SER A 28 -16.92 0.47 17.36
C SER A 28 -17.95 0.38 16.22
N GLU A 29 -17.51 -0.11 15.06
CA GLU A 29 -18.36 -0.26 13.87
C GLU A 29 -18.90 -1.72 13.73
N LYS A 30 -18.67 -2.59 14.72
CA LYS A 30 -19.11 -4.01 14.71
C LYS A 30 -20.60 -4.23 15.02
N GLU A 31 -21.41 -3.19 15.17
CA GLU A 31 -22.83 -3.37 15.47
C GLU A 31 -23.59 -3.91 14.25
N GLY A 32 -23.78 -5.19 14.34
CA GLY A 32 -24.68 -6.15 13.80
C GLY A 32 -25.80 -5.67 12.87
N GLU A 33 -25.59 -5.77 11.56
CA GLU A 33 -26.66 -6.13 10.67
C GLU A 33 -26.26 -7.43 9.94
N GLU A 34 -27.12 -8.45 10.04
CA GLU A 34 -27.11 -9.57 9.09
C GLU A 34 -27.26 -8.98 7.70
N HIS A 35 -26.13 -8.77 7.03
CA HIS A 35 -26.14 -8.17 5.71
C HIS A 35 -26.81 -9.13 4.75
N ASN A 36 -27.96 -8.71 4.27
CA ASN A 36 -28.65 -9.26 3.10
C ASN A 36 -27.68 -9.08 1.92
N ARG A 37 -26.80 -10.10 1.68
CA ARG A 37 -25.74 -10.06 0.67
C ARG A 37 -26.36 -9.88 -0.71
N PRO A 38 -26.07 -8.80 -1.44
CA PRO A 38 -26.54 -8.66 -2.82
C PRO A 38 -26.03 -9.85 -3.65
N ARG A 39 -26.90 -10.46 -4.45
CA ARG A 39 -26.60 -11.71 -5.19
C ARG A 39 -25.57 -11.57 -6.32
N ASN A 40 -25.13 -10.35 -6.67
CA ASN A 40 -24.22 -10.08 -7.81
C ASN A 40 -23.06 -9.17 -7.45
N LEU A 41 -22.43 -9.37 -6.28
CA LEU A 41 -21.20 -8.62 -5.97
C LEU A 41 -20.00 -9.16 -6.77
N GLN A 42 -19.16 -8.26 -7.27
CA GLN A 42 -17.87 -8.63 -7.85
C GLN A 42 -16.98 -9.27 -6.77
N LYS A 43 -16.29 -10.34 -7.13
CA LYS A 43 -15.54 -11.14 -6.15
C LYS A 43 -14.19 -10.52 -5.84
N VAL A 44 -13.93 -10.24 -4.56
CA VAL A 44 -12.66 -9.74 -4.05
C VAL A 44 -11.96 -10.84 -3.25
N SER A 45 -10.76 -11.22 -3.65
CA SER A 45 -9.86 -12.04 -2.84
C SER A 45 -9.00 -11.11 -1.98
N ALA A 46 -9.15 -11.16 -0.66
CA ALA A 46 -8.25 -10.51 0.26
C ALA A 46 -7.06 -11.44 0.59
N ILE A 47 -5.85 -10.90 0.53
CA ILE A 47 -4.63 -11.68 0.79
C ILE A 47 -3.79 -10.95 1.85
N ILE A 48 -3.44 -11.65 2.93
CA ILE A 48 -2.54 -11.18 3.98
C ILE A 48 -1.17 -11.82 3.76
N PRO A 49 -0.14 -11.09 3.26
CA PRO A 49 1.24 -11.53 3.38
C PRO A 49 1.67 -11.41 4.85
N ASN A 50 2.17 -12.51 5.43
CA ASN A 50 2.58 -12.55 6.83
C ASN A 50 4.01 -13.08 6.99
N PHE A 51 4.80 -12.41 7.84
CA PHE A 51 6.05 -12.90 8.37
C PHE A 51 6.32 -12.30 9.75
N ASN A 52 6.08 -13.10 10.81
CA ASN A 52 6.29 -12.69 12.20
C ASN A 52 5.44 -11.47 12.63
N TYR A 53 4.15 -11.45 12.28
CA TYR A 53 3.20 -10.40 12.65
C TYR A 53 2.07 -10.90 13.57
N GLU A 54 2.32 -11.94 14.40
CA GLU A 54 1.34 -12.49 15.36
C GLU A 54 0.57 -11.38 16.10
N LYS A 55 1.27 -10.34 16.54
CA LYS A 55 0.71 -9.23 17.32
C LYS A 55 -0.47 -8.52 16.64
N TYR A 56 -0.50 -8.47 15.32
CA TYR A 56 -1.46 -7.65 14.55
C TYR A 56 -2.46 -8.48 13.76
N LEU A 57 -2.23 -9.79 13.62
CA LEU A 57 -3.02 -10.66 12.75
C LEU A 57 -4.50 -10.74 13.13
N ASP A 58 -4.85 -10.81 14.43
CA ASP A 58 -6.25 -10.87 14.85
C ASP A 58 -7.02 -9.61 14.39
N GLU A 59 -6.44 -8.44 14.60
CA GLU A 59 -7.00 -7.17 14.18
C GLU A 59 -7.13 -7.10 12.66
N ARG A 60 -6.07 -7.52 11.92
CA ARG A 60 -6.09 -7.51 10.46
C ARG A 60 -7.15 -8.45 9.89
N ILE A 61 -7.23 -9.66 10.39
CA ILE A 61 -8.24 -10.65 9.98
C ILE A 61 -9.65 -10.10 10.24
N ASP A 62 -9.91 -9.54 11.42
CA ASP A 62 -11.19 -8.94 11.76
C ASP A 62 -11.55 -7.79 10.83
N SER A 63 -10.62 -6.86 10.55
CA SER A 63 -10.87 -5.73 9.67
C SER A 63 -11.26 -6.14 8.24
N ILE A 64 -10.87 -7.34 7.80
CA ILE A 64 -11.24 -7.91 6.51
C ILE A 64 -12.57 -8.67 6.58
N LEU A 65 -12.76 -9.51 7.59
CA LEU A 65 -13.94 -10.35 7.70
C LEU A 65 -15.24 -9.58 7.97
N PHE A 66 -15.13 -8.39 8.59
CA PHE A 66 -16.27 -7.53 8.93
C PHE A 66 -16.52 -6.41 7.92
N GLN A 67 -15.97 -6.47 6.72
CA GLN A 67 -16.26 -5.51 5.66
C GLN A 67 -17.76 -5.49 5.29
N THR A 68 -18.36 -4.30 5.15
CA THR A 68 -19.74 -4.11 4.67
C THR A 68 -19.93 -4.62 3.25
N TYR A 69 -18.90 -4.53 2.41
CA TYR A 69 -18.78 -5.26 1.14
C TYR A 69 -17.92 -6.51 1.39
N PRO A 70 -18.53 -7.71 1.50
CA PRO A 70 -17.80 -8.90 1.94
C PRO A 70 -16.79 -9.37 0.89
N VAL A 71 -15.61 -9.81 1.35
CA VAL A 71 -14.66 -10.52 0.50
C VAL A 71 -15.21 -11.90 0.12
N SER A 72 -14.83 -12.39 -1.05
CA SER A 72 -15.19 -13.76 -1.50
C SER A 72 -14.34 -14.83 -0.84
N GLU A 73 -13.12 -14.48 -0.42
CA GLU A 73 -12.18 -15.35 0.29
C GLU A 73 -11.12 -14.52 1.01
N LEU A 74 -10.53 -15.09 2.05
CA LEU A 74 -9.35 -14.57 2.74
C LEU A 74 -8.22 -15.60 2.65
N ILE A 75 -7.12 -15.25 1.99
CA ILE A 75 -5.93 -16.07 1.87
C ILE A 75 -4.82 -15.44 2.73
N ILE A 76 -4.20 -16.23 3.60
CA ILE A 76 -3.06 -15.77 4.38
C ILE A 76 -1.82 -16.51 3.86
N LEU A 77 -0.82 -15.74 3.42
CA LEU A 77 0.45 -16.26 2.91
C LEU A 77 1.51 -16.12 4.00
N ASP A 78 1.82 -17.20 4.67
CA ASP A 78 2.85 -17.22 5.71
C ASP A 78 4.22 -17.50 5.09
N ASP A 79 5.14 -16.56 5.23
CA ASP A 79 6.49 -16.61 4.66
C ASP A 79 7.50 -17.25 5.61
N CYS A 80 7.14 -18.42 6.18
CA CYS A 80 7.97 -19.18 7.12
C CYS A 80 8.17 -18.44 8.45
N SER A 81 7.06 -17.99 9.08
CA SER A 81 7.09 -17.32 10.39
C SER A 81 7.66 -18.24 11.50
N THR A 82 8.37 -17.62 12.43
CA THR A 82 8.98 -18.28 13.61
C THR A 82 8.28 -17.93 14.92
N ASP A 83 7.33 -16.98 14.91
CA ASP A 83 6.43 -16.65 16.02
C ASP A 83 5.18 -17.55 16.01
N ASN A 84 4.15 -17.23 16.82
CA ASN A 84 2.92 -18.02 16.85
C ASN A 84 1.91 -17.64 15.75
N SER A 85 2.31 -16.93 14.70
CA SER A 85 1.44 -16.52 13.60
C SER A 85 0.67 -17.70 13.00
N VAL A 86 1.36 -18.81 12.69
CA VAL A 86 0.74 -19.99 12.08
C VAL A 86 -0.34 -20.59 12.98
N GLN A 87 -0.05 -20.78 14.27
CA GLN A 87 -0.98 -21.32 15.27
C GLN A 87 -2.23 -20.43 15.42
N LEU A 88 -2.03 -19.11 15.45
CA LEU A 88 -3.11 -18.13 15.51
C LEU A 88 -3.99 -18.24 14.24
N ILE A 89 -3.41 -18.24 13.06
CA ILE A 89 -4.14 -18.34 11.77
C ILE A 89 -4.95 -19.63 11.71
N GLU A 90 -4.34 -20.76 12.04
CA GLU A 90 -5.05 -22.07 12.06
C GLU A 90 -6.20 -22.07 13.04
N LYS A 91 -6.04 -21.46 14.23
CA LYS A 91 -7.14 -21.26 15.19
C LYS A 91 -8.25 -20.40 14.60
N ARG A 92 -7.92 -19.28 13.94
CA ARG A 92 -8.91 -18.38 13.30
C ARG A 92 -9.67 -19.10 12.20
N ILE A 93 -9.02 -19.91 11.36
CA ILE A 93 -9.67 -20.73 10.33
C ILE A 93 -10.69 -21.69 10.98
N ARG A 94 -10.30 -22.44 12.02
CA ARG A 94 -11.18 -23.39 12.71
C ARG A 94 -12.39 -22.75 13.39
N THR A 95 -12.23 -21.53 13.91
CA THR A 95 -13.27 -20.83 14.67
C THR A 95 -14.08 -19.83 13.85
N ASN A 96 -13.76 -19.70 12.57
CA ASN A 96 -14.44 -18.76 11.66
C ASN A 96 -15.93 -19.11 11.50
N LYS A 97 -16.80 -18.15 11.79
CA LYS A 97 -18.28 -18.29 11.68
C LYS A 97 -18.86 -17.31 10.63
N THR A 98 -18.04 -16.53 9.93
CA THR A 98 -18.52 -15.53 8.96
C THR A 98 -19.05 -16.14 7.66
N GLY A 99 -18.78 -17.42 7.41
CA GLY A 99 -19.06 -18.07 6.15
C GLY A 99 -18.12 -17.68 4.99
N ILE A 100 -17.17 -16.79 5.22
CA ILE A 100 -16.12 -16.42 4.25
C ILE A 100 -15.03 -17.52 4.28
N PRO A 101 -14.70 -18.16 3.14
CA PRO A 101 -13.63 -19.14 3.09
C PRO A 101 -12.29 -18.52 3.50
N MET A 102 -11.58 -19.18 4.41
CA MET A 102 -10.24 -18.78 4.84
C MET A 102 -9.23 -19.87 4.50
N LYS A 103 -8.07 -19.50 3.97
CA LYS A 103 -7.00 -20.41 3.58
C LYS A 103 -5.65 -19.92 4.07
N LEU A 104 -4.84 -20.83 4.63
CA LEU A 104 -3.43 -20.61 4.93
C LEU A 104 -2.56 -21.30 3.88
N ILE A 105 -1.61 -20.57 3.31
CA ILE A 105 -0.58 -21.10 2.44
C ILE A 105 0.77 -20.79 3.11
N LYS A 106 1.51 -21.83 3.48
CA LYS A 106 2.82 -21.71 4.15
C LYS A 106 3.95 -21.88 3.15
N ASN A 107 4.95 -21.02 3.23
CA ASN A 107 6.22 -21.23 2.53
C ASN A 107 7.10 -22.18 3.35
N GLU A 108 7.84 -23.03 2.67
CA GLU A 108 8.84 -23.92 3.32
C GLU A 108 10.08 -23.14 3.77
N GLN A 109 10.36 -22.03 3.09
CA GLN A 109 11.48 -21.14 3.39
C GLN A 109 11.03 -19.69 3.24
N ASN A 110 11.62 -18.78 4.02
CA ASN A 110 11.37 -17.35 3.87
C ASN A 110 11.85 -16.87 2.49
N SER A 111 10.97 -16.21 1.76
CA SER A 111 11.26 -15.72 0.39
C SER A 111 12.21 -14.52 0.39
N GLY A 112 12.32 -13.79 1.50
CA GLY A 112 13.09 -12.57 1.61
C GLY A 112 12.59 -11.41 0.77
N SER A 113 11.43 -11.54 0.11
CA SER A 113 10.87 -10.54 -0.79
C SER A 113 9.35 -10.42 -0.65
N VAL A 114 8.89 -9.21 -0.30
CA VAL A 114 7.45 -8.92 -0.27
C VAL A 114 6.82 -9.08 -1.68
N PHE A 115 7.55 -8.79 -2.75
CA PHE A 115 7.04 -8.91 -4.12
C PHE A 115 6.90 -10.37 -4.57
N ALA A 116 7.68 -11.30 -4.00
CA ALA A 116 7.45 -12.74 -4.16
C ALA A 116 6.11 -13.15 -3.52
N GLN A 117 5.77 -12.57 -2.36
CA GLN A 117 4.45 -12.79 -1.74
C GLN A 117 3.33 -12.16 -2.56
N TRP A 118 3.52 -10.98 -3.16
CA TRP A 118 2.53 -10.38 -4.05
C TRP A 118 2.32 -11.24 -5.31
N GLN A 119 3.37 -11.77 -5.91
CA GLN A 119 3.27 -12.68 -7.06
C GLN A 119 2.43 -13.91 -6.70
N LYS A 120 2.69 -14.50 -5.52
CA LYS A 120 1.92 -15.63 -4.98
C LYS A 120 0.47 -15.24 -4.67
N ALA A 121 0.24 -14.00 -4.21
CA ALA A 121 -1.08 -13.46 -3.94
C ALA A 121 -1.94 -13.43 -5.21
N PHE A 122 -1.44 -12.81 -6.29
CA PHE A 122 -2.16 -12.76 -7.57
C PHE A 122 -2.39 -14.15 -8.17
N ALA A 123 -1.43 -15.07 -8.04
CA ALA A 123 -1.57 -16.44 -8.52
C ALA A 123 -2.59 -17.25 -7.72
N SER A 124 -2.73 -17.01 -6.41
CA SER A 124 -3.61 -17.76 -5.51
C SER A 124 -5.05 -17.25 -5.48
N ALA A 125 -5.27 -15.98 -5.83
CA ALA A 125 -6.58 -15.34 -5.82
C ALA A 125 -7.54 -15.98 -6.82
N THR A 126 -8.80 -16.22 -6.41
CA THR A 126 -9.86 -16.75 -7.28
C THR A 126 -10.88 -15.67 -7.67
N GLY A 127 -10.92 -14.54 -6.98
CA GLY A 127 -11.79 -13.41 -7.27
C GLY A 127 -11.38 -12.61 -8.49
N ASP A 128 -12.27 -11.72 -8.93
CA ASP A 128 -12.03 -10.79 -10.05
C ASP A 128 -11.11 -9.64 -9.68
N TYR A 129 -10.99 -9.38 -8.37
CA TYR A 129 -10.16 -8.34 -7.76
C TYR A 129 -9.30 -8.92 -6.65
N VAL A 130 -8.13 -8.33 -6.45
CA VAL A 130 -7.12 -8.73 -5.46
C VAL A 130 -6.85 -7.56 -4.53
N TRP A 131 -7.00 -7.78 -3.24
CA TRP A 131 -6.63 -6.86 -2.18
C TRP A 131 -5.43 -7.40 -1.41
N ILE A 132 -4.27 -6.77 -1.57
CA ILE A 132 -3.08 -7.09 -0.78
C ILE A 132 -3.16 -6.31 0.52
N ALA A 133 -3.43 -7.00 1.61
CA ALA A 133 -3.76 -6.45 2.92
C ALA A 133 -2.62 -6.77 3.90
N GLU A 134 -1.61 -5.88 4.03
CA GLU A 134 -0.44 -6.11 4.87
C GLU A 134 -0.82 -6.44 6.32
N ALA A 135 -0.12 -7.40 6.93
CA ALA A 135 -0.48 -8.02 8.20
C ALA A 135 -0.48 -7.05 9.40
N ASP A 136 0.30 -5.96 9.31
CA ASP A 136 0.44 -4.95 10.37
C ASP A 136 -0.52 -3.75 10.24
N ASP A 137 -1.26 -3.66 9.16
CA ASP A 137 -2.24 -2.62 8.93
C ASP A 137 -3.65 -3.00 9.41
N SER A 138 -4.57 -2.04 9.35
CA SER A 138 -6.00 -2.24 9.56
C SER A 138 -6.81 -1.35 8.61
N CYS A 139 -8.13 -1.38 8.68
CA CYS A 139 -8.97 -0.49 7.87
C CYS A 139 -10.37 -0.34 8.46
N SER A 140 -11.12 0.68 7.97
CA SER A 140 -12.54 0.82 8.21
C SER A 140 -13.33 -0.37 7.64
N VAL A 141 -14.42 -0.74 8.28
CA VAL A 141 -15.37 -1.76 7.76
C VAL A 141 -16.01 -1.33 6.43
N HIS A 142 -15.99 -0.05 6.12
CA HIS A 142 -16.50 0.53 4.86
C HIS A 142 -15.44 0.67 3.76
N PHE A 143 -14.23 0.15 3.97
CA PHE A 143 -13.14 0.27 3.01
C PHE A 143 -13.51 -0.31 1.64
N LEU A 144 -13.88 -1.59 1.57
CA LEU A 144 -14.20 -2.24 0.29
C LEU A 144 -15.44 -1.64 -0.37
N GLU A 145 -16.46 -1.28 0.39
CA GLU A 145 -17.65 -0.63 -0.16
C GLU A 145 -17.30 0.65 -0.94
N ASN A 146 -16.37 1.44 -0.44
CA ASN A 146 -15.94 2.67 -1.11
C ASN A 146 -14.97 2.39 -2.26
N ILE A 147 -14.02 1.48 -2.08
CA ILE A 147 -13.06 1.12 -3.11
C ILE A 147 -13.74 0.51 -4.34
N MET A 148 -14.73 -0.35 -4.15
CA MET A 148 -15.45 -1.01 -5.24
C MET A 148 -16.31 -0.04 -6.07
N LYS A 149 -16.59 1.18 -5.57
CA LYS A 149 -17.22 2.24 -6.36
C LYS A 149 -16.36 2.67 -7.56
N GLY A 150 -15.03 2.66 -7.40
CA GLY A 150 -14.09 2.99 -8.48
C GLY A 150 -14.20 2.02 -9.66
N PHE A 151 -14.44 0.75 -9.40
CA PHE A 151 -14.58 -0.29 -10.43
C PHE A 151 -15.93 -0.30 -11.17
N LYS A 152 -16.83 0.66 -10.90
CA LYS A 152 -17.99 0.90 -11.76
C LYS A 152 -17.58 1.35 -13.17
N ASP A 153 -16.46 2.04 -13.30
CA ASP A 153 -15.76 2.23 -14.56
C ASP A 153 -14.94 0.94 -14.83
N SER A 154 -15.30 0.20 -15.85
CA SER A 154 -14.69 -1.10 -16.19
C SER A 154 -13.22 -1.01 -16.64
N GLU A 155 -12.74 0.18 -16.99
CA GLU A 155 -11.35 0.44 -17.36
C GLU A 155 -10.45 0.69 -16.13
N VAL A 156 -11.04 0.88 -14.93
CA VAL A 156 -10.27 1.01 -13.70
C VAL A 156 -9.63 -0.32 -13.33
N ILE A 157 -8.32 -0.29 -13.14
CA ILE A 157 -7.51 -1.47 -12.78
C ILE A 157 -6.89 -1.37 -11.39
N ILE A 158 -6.75 -0.16 -10.84
CA ILE A 158 -6.38 0.12 -9.46
C ILE A 158 -7.42 1.09 -8.88
N SER A 159 -8.01 0.73 -7.74
CA SER A 159 -8.81 1.65 -6.94
C SER A 159 -8.22 1.71 -5.53
N TYR A 160 -7.96 2.92 -5.03
CA TYR A 160 -7.32 3.10 -3.72
C TYR A 160 -7.95 4.26 -2.95
N CYS A 161 -7.72 4.29 -1.64
CA CYS A 161 -8.17 5.38 -0.79
C CYS A 161 -7.01 6.09 -0.09
N GLU A 162 -7.34 7.21 0.53
CA GLU A 162 -6.47 7.88 1.47
C GLU A 162 -6.19 6.99 2.69
N SER A 163 -5.05 7.22 3.33
CA SER A 163 -4.65 6.50 4.54
C SER A 163 -4.44 7.46 5.69
N LEU A 164 -4.98 7.12 6.85
CA LEU A 164 -4.45 7.68 8.10
C LEU A 164 -3.25 6.85 8.56
N THR A 165 -2.44 7.42 9.45
CA THR A 165 -1.37 6.66 10.11
C THR A 165 -1.64 6.49 11.60
N MET A 166 -1.24 5.33 12.15
CA MET A 166 -1.36 5.01 13.56
C MET A 166 -0.04 4.42 14.11
N ASP A 167 0.13 4.47 15.42
CA ASP A 167 1.25 3.81 16.10
C ASP A 167 0.94 2.34 16.42
N GLU A 168 1.88 1.68 17.10
CA GLU A 168 1.74 0.27 17.51
C GLU A 168 0.61 0.02 18.54
N ASP A 169 0.10 1.07 19.19
CA ASP A 169 -1.00 1.04 20.17
C ASP A 169 -2.34 1.52 19.59
N ASN A 170 -2.45 1.65 18.25
CA ASN A 170 -3.62 2.16 17.51
C ASN A 170 -3.94 3.65 17.81
N ARG A 171 -2.95 4.45 18.24
CA ARG A 171 -3.17 5.88 18.36
C ARG A 171 -2.94 6.55 17.01
N MET A 172 -3.89 7.37 16.58
CA MET A 172 -3.77 8.11 15.33
C MET A 172 -2.58 9.08 15.40
N LEU A 173 -1.71 9.04 14.38
CA LEU A 173 -0.56 9.93 14.23
C LEU A 173 -0.87 11.06 13.24
N MET A 174 -1.42 10.71 12.07
CA MET A 174 -1.85 11.65 11.04
C MET A 174 -3.20 11.22 10.47
N PRO A 175 -4.14 12.14 10.27
CA PRO A 175 -5.47 11.81 9.76
C PRO A 175 -5.48 11.47 8.26
N ASN A 176 -4.44 11.85 7.53
CA ASN A 176 -4.25 11.54 6.11
C ASN A 176 -2.78 11.71 5.72
N LEU A 177 -2.43 11.25 4.51
CA LEU A 177 -1.09 11.37 3.93
C LEU A 177 -0.98 12.44 2.83
N ARG A 178 -2.00 13.29 2.65
CA ARG A 178 -2.07 14.26 1.54
C ARG A 178 -0.86 15.18 1.46
N GLU A 179 -0.39 15.73 2.59
CA GLU A 179 0.81 16.58 2.62
C GLU A 179 2.08 15.88 2.13
N TRP A 180 2.04 14.56 2.09
CA TRP A 180 3.16 13.71 1.68
C TRP A 180 3.12 13.32 0.22
N ILE A 181 1.91 13.06 -0.30
CA ILE A 181 1.70 12.68 -1.70
C ILE A 181 1.60 13.91 -2.58
N ASP A 182 0.96 14.98 -2.10
CA ASP A 182 0.79 16.26 -2.82
C ASP A 182 1.87 17.27 -2.43
N ILE A 183 3.12 16.92 -2.65
CA ILE A 183 4.29 17.73 -2.28
C ILE A 183 4.36 19.09 -2.98
N TYR A 184 3.63 19.26 -4.08
CA TYR A 184 3.53 20.52 -4.84
C TYR A 184 2.22 21.26 -4.57
N GLN A 185 1.42 20.82 -3.60
CA GLN A 185 0.16 21.46 -3.18
C GLN A 185 -0.81 21.73 -4.34
N THR A 186 -0.93 20.73 -5.23
CA THR A 186 -1.80 20.82 -6.41
C THR A 186 -3.28 20.76 -6.07
N GLY A 187 -3.61 20.27 -4.86
CA GLY A 187 -4.99 20.00 -4.42
C GLY A 187 -5.62 18.78 -5.06
N LYS A 188 -4.89 18.02 -5.88
CA LYS A 188 -5.39 16.86 -6.62
C LYS A 188 -6.09 15.84 -5.71
N TRP A 189 -5.53 15.57 -4.54
CA TRP A 189 -6.04 14.57 -3.59
C TRP A 189 -7.08 15.12 -2.60
N SER A 190 -7.56 16.35 -2.79
CA SER A 190 -8.64 16.91 -1.98
C SER A 190 -10.01 16.31 -2.32
N GLU A 191 -10.19 15.82 -3.54
CA GLU A 191 -11.41 15.19 -4.02
C GLU A 191 -11.15 13.81 -4.61
N SER A 192 -12.19 12.95 -4.60
CA SER A 192 -12.14 11.66 -5.27
C SER A 192 -12.14 11.83 -6.77
N TYR A 193 -11.37 11.01 -7.50
CA TYR A 193 -11.26 11.11 -8.95
C TYR A 193 -11.04 9.75 -9.62
N ILE A 194 -11.27 9.70 -10.93
CA ILE A 194 -10.78 8.66 -11.84
C ILE A 194 -9.88 9.34 -12.87
N ASN A 195 -8.72 8.74 -13.15
CA ASN A 195 -7.76 9.27 -14.10
C ASN A 195 -7.24 8.15 -15.02
N ASP A 196 -6.84 8.51 -16.24
CA ASP A 196 -6.05 7.62 -17.09
C ASP A 196 -4.74 7.24 -16.41
N GLY A 197 -4.36 5.96 -16.47
CA GLY A 197 -3.20 5.46 -15.76
C GLY A 197 -1.87 6.03 -16.25
N ASN A 198 -1.71 6.19 -17.59
CA ASN A 198 -0.50 6.81 -18.14
C ASN A 198 -0.42 8.29 -17.74
N ASN A 199 -1.55 9.01 -17.77
CA ASN A 199 -1.61 10.40 -17.32
C ASN A 199 -1.32 10.52 -15.81
N GLU A 200 -1.81 9.60 -14.98
CA GLU A 200 -1.50 9.56 -13.53
C GLU A 200 0.00 9.39 -13.29
N VAL A 201 0.62 8.49 -14.04
CA VAL A 201 2.08 8.30 -13.96
C VAL A 201 2.80 9.54 -14.47
N ALA A 202 2.46 10.04 -15.65
CA ALA A 202 3.17 11.14 -16.31
C ALA A 202 3.10 12.48 -15.55
N THR A 203 2.06 12.71 -14.74
CA THR A 203 1.83 14.00 -14.08
C THR A 203 2.09 14.00 -12.57
N ALA A 204 2.05 12.85 -11.92
CA ALA A 204 2.14 12.76 -10.46
C ALA A 204 3.04 11.61 -9.97
N MET A 205 2.72 10.37 -10.36
CA MET A 205 3.42 9.20 -9.82
C MET A 205 4.89 9.14 -10.25
N CYS A 206 5.29 9.73 -11.40
CA CYS A 206 6.69 9.82 -11.82
C CYS A 206 7.55 10.67 -10.86
N ILE A 207 6.95 11.59 -10.11
CA ILE A 207 7.66 12.49 -9.19
C ILE A 207 7.85 11.80 -7.83
N ASN A 208 6.81 11.15 -7.33
CA ASN A 208 6.79 10.49 -6.03
C ASN A 208 5.79 9.32 -6.07
N ASN A 209 6.03 8.26 -5.29
CA ASN A 209 5.03 7.21 -5.15
C ASN A 209 3.76 7.76 -4.47
N THR A 210 2.70 7.97 -5.23
CA THR A 210 1.45 8.58 -4.76
C THR A 210 0.50 7.57 -4.11
N LEU A 211 0.70 6.26 -4.34
CA LEU A 211 0.02 5.20 -3.63
C LEU A 211 0.91 4.74 -2.47
N ALA A 212 0.75 5.40 -1.32
CA ALA A 212 1.68 5.34 -0.21
C ALA A 212 1.74 3.98 0.52
N ASN A 213 0.67 3.19 0.44
CA ASN A 213 0.56 1.91 1.12
C ASN A 213 -0.33 0.97 0.32
N VAL A 214 0.14 -0.25 0.04
CA VAL A 214 -0.59 -1.23 -0.77
C VAL A 214 -1.89 -1.67 -0.13
N SER A 215 -1.98 -1.69 1.20
CA SER A 215 -3.21 -2.05 1.91
C SER A 215 -4.38 -1.13 1.61
N SER A 216 -4.11 0.10 1.11
CA SER A 216 -5.12 1.06 0.69
C SER A 216 -5.71 0.80 -0.69
N ALA A 217 -5.19 -0.19 -1.43
CA ALA A 217 -5.53 -0.43 -2.82
C ALA A 217 -6.08 -1.82 -3.10
N VAL A 218 -7.04 -1.87 -4.02
CA VAL A 218 -7.54 -3.08 -4.65
C VAL A 218 -7.19 -3.05 -6.13
N PHE A 219 -6.78 -4.18 -6.65
CA PHE A 219 -6.33 -4.35 -8.03
C PHE A 219 -7.32 -5.21 -8.80
N LYS A 220 -7.66 -4.85 -10.03
CA LYS A 220 -8.32 -5.78 -10.94
C LYS A 220 -7.36 -6.94 -11.20
N LYS A 221 -7.85 -8.17 -11.11
CA LYS A 221 -7.01 -9.34 -11.34
C LYS A 221 -6.51 -9.37 -12.79
N GLY A 222 -5.22 -9.59 -12.97
CA GLY A 222 -4.55 -9.68 -14.26
C GLY A 222 -3.30 -10.55 -14.14
N ASP A 223 -2.68 -10.84 -15.27
CA ASP A 223 -1.36 -11.48 -15.29
C ASP A 223 -0.27 -10.42 -15.09
N TYR A 224 0.12 -10.23 -13.86
CA TYR A 224 1.19 -9.31 -13.45
C TYR A 224 2.49 -10.04 -13.12
N HIS A 225 2.59 -11.34 -13.48
CA HIS A 225 3.74 -12.18 -13.12
C HIS A 225 5.07 -11.53 -13.51
N TYR A 226 5.19 -11.07 -14.76
CA TYR A 226 6.42 -10.45 -15.26
C TYR A 226 6.73 -9.12 -14.55
N ILE A 227 5.71 -8.29 -14.29
CA ILE A 227 5.87 -7.01 -13.56
C ILE A 227 6.40 -7.27 -12.15
N LEU A 228 5.83 -8.26 -11.46
CA LEU A 228 6.22 -8.59 -10.09
C LEU A 228 7.59 -9.29 -10.03
N GLU A 229 7.97 -10.04 -11.05
CA GLU A 229 9.32 -10.62 -11.17
C GLU A 229 10.38 -9.50 -11.26
N GLU A 230 10.15 -8.49 -12.08
CA GLU A 230 11.03 -7.33 -12.17
C GLU A 230 11.04 -6.49 -10.88
N ALA A 231 9.89 -6.38 -10.20
CA ALA A 231 9.77 -5.66 -8.92
C ALA A 231 10.68 -6.24 -7.81
N LYS A 232 10.99 -7.54 -7.84
CA LYS A 232 11.91 -8.19 -6.88
C LYS A 232 13.33 -7.62 -6.91
N LYS A 233 13.72 -6.96 -7.99
CA LYS A 233 15.02 -6.29 -8.11
C LYS A 233 15.17 -5.09 -7.19
N TYR A 234 14.05 -4.53 -6.75
CA TYR A 234 13.99 -3.39 -5.83
C TYR A 234 13.80 -3.87 -4.40
N ARG A 235 14.53 -3.27 -3.48
CA ARG A 235 14.38 -3.58 -2.04
C ARG A 235 13.25 -2.80 -1.39
N LEU A 236 13.05 -1.55 -1.82
CA LEU A 236 12.14 -0.59 -1.21
C LEU A 236 11.02 -0.11 -2.13
N ALA A 237 11.34 0.10 -3.39
CA ALA A 237 10.48 0.84 -4.30
C ALA A 237 9.87 -0.04 -5.41
N GLY A 238 9.84 -1.36 -5.21
CA GLY A 238 9.25 -2.29 -6.17
C GLY A 238 7.72 -2.19 -6.26
N ASP A 239 7.06 -1.71 -5.20
CA ASP A 239 5.65 -1.33 -5.19
C ASP A 239 5.40 -0.21 -6.22
N TRP A 240 6.21 0.85 -6.20
CA TRP A 240 6.14 1.97 -7.12
C TRP A 240 6.35 1.52 -8.58
N TYR A 241 7.36 0.67 -8.83
CA TYR A 241 7.55 0.04 -10.14
C TYR A 241 6.30 -0.72 -10.60
N THR A 242 5.73 -1.51 -9.69
CA THR A 242 4.55 -2.34 -9.95
C THR A 242 3.35 -1.46 -10.34
N TYR A 243 3.07 -0.40 -9.57
CA TYR A 243 1.94 0.49 -9.85
C TYR A 243 2.07 1.19 -11.18
N MET A 244 3.24 1.75 -11.50
CA MET A 244 3.49 2.40 -12.80
C MET A 244 3.23 1.45 -13.98
N ASN A 245 3.67 0.19 -13.87
CA ASN A 245 3.49 -0.77 -14.97
C ASN A 245 2.06 -1.29 -15.07
N ILE A 246 1.38 -1.53 -13.97
CA ILE A 246 -0.05 -1.92 -14.00
C ILE A 246 -0.89 -0.79 -14.59
N LEU A 247 -0.62 0.47 -14.24
CA LEU A 247 -1.36 1.65 -14.72
C LEU A 247 -1.25 1.88 -16.23
N ARG A 248 -0.30 1.29 -16.93
CA ARG A 248 -0.25 1.30 -18.41
C ARG A 248 -1.43 0.54 -19.03
N LEU A 249 -2.12 -0.29 -18.26
CA LEU A 249 -3.17 -1.18 -18.75
C LEU A 249 -4.58 -0.62 -18.54
N GLY A 250 -4.73 0.53 -17.89
CA GLY A 250 -6.06 1.11 -17.63
C GLY A 250 -6.03 2.32 -16.71
N LYS A 251 -7.15 2.59 -16.07
CA LYS A 251 -7.37 3.76 -15.21
C LYS A 251 -7.10 3.49 -13.74
N ILE A 252 -6.90 4.56 -12.97
CA ILE A 252 -6.85 4.56 -11.51
C ILE A 252 -8.02 5.33 -10.93
N ALA A 253 -8.60 4.82 -9.85
CA ALA A 253 -9.60 5.52 -9.05
C ALA A 253 -9.05 5.84 -7.66
N TYR A 254 -9.26 7.07 -7.20
CA TYR A 254 -8.91 7.52 -5.86
C TYR A 254 -10.16 7.90 -5.07
N CYS A 255 -10.24 7.41 -3.83
CA CYS A 255 -11.22 7.79 -2.83
C CYS A 255 -10.55 8.66 -1.76
N LYS A 256 -11.06 9.88 -1.56
CA LYS A 256 -10.47 10.86 -0.62
C LYS A 256 -10.61 10.51 0.86
N GLU A 257 -11.48 9.56 1.19
CA GLU A 257 -11.73 9.15 2.57
C GLU A 257 -10.57 8.32 3.11
N SER A 258 -10.12 8.61 4.34
CA SER A 258 -9.03 7.87 5.01
C SER A 258 -9.56 6.55 5.59
N LEU A 259 -9.74 5.55 4.74
CA LEU A 259 -10.33 4.26 5.09
C LEU A 259 -9.29 3.17 5.37
N ASN A 260 -8.04 3.38 4.99
CA ASN A 260 -6.92 2.50 5.33
C ASN A 260 -6.16 3.07 6.54
N TYR A 261 -5.80 2.19 7.48
CA TYR A 261 -5.11 2.53 8.74
C TYR A 261 -3.70 1.96 8.69
N HIS A 262 -2.76 2.80 8.23
CA HIS A 262 -1.36 2.42 8.02
C HIS A 262 -0.59 2.49 9.34
N ARG A 263 -0.08 1.35 9.79
CA ARG A 263 0.67 1.25 11.03
C ARG A 263 2.15 1.62 10.84
N MET A 264 2.59 2.58 11.64
CA MET A 264 3.98 3.01 11.69
C MET A 264 4.73 2.26 12.78
N GLN A 265 5.72 1.45 12.38
CA GLN A 265 6.56 0.69 13.30
C GLN A 265 7.93 1.34 13.47
N ASP A 266 8.51 1.23 14.67
CA ASP A 266 9.89 1.71 14.94
C ASP A 266 10.96 0.79 14.31
N LYS A 267 10.59 -0.44 13.88
CA LYS A 267 11.47 -1.44 13.27
C LYS A 267 10.84 -1.95 11.97
N GLY A 268 11.22 -1.42 10.85
CA GLY A 268 10.77 -1.87 9.52
C GLY A 268 11.94 -2.02 8.55
N VAL A 269 11.74 -2.79 7.47
CA VAL A 269 12.75 -2.99 6.40
C VAL A 269 13.29 -1.66 5.90
N THR A 270 12.45 -0.63 5.89
CA THR A 270 12.78 0.72 5.45
C THR A 270 13.75 1.44 6.38
N LEU A 271 13.72 1.15 7.69
CA LEU A 271 14.63 1.79 8.67
C LEU A 271 16.04 1.23 8.63
N THR A 272 16.22 0.02 8.13
CA THR A 272 17.50 -0.69 8.07
C THR A 272 18.21 -0.53 6.73
N THR A 273 17.58 0.14 5.74
CA THR A 273 18.18 0.29 4.42
C THR A 273 19.12 1.49 4.37
N ASN A 274 20.24 1.32 3.68
CA ASN A 274 21.21 2.37 3.41
C ASN A 274 20.55 3.52 2.61
N ALA A 275 20.77 4.76 3.05
CA ALA A 275 20.22 5.98 2.46
C ALA A 275 20.58 6.13 0.96
N GLU A 276 21.79 5.73 0.59
CA GLU A 276 22.26 5.79 -0.80
C GLU A 276 21.51 4.77 -1.68
N LYS A 277 21.29 3.56 -1.19
CA LYS A 277 20.50 2.55 -1.90
C LYS A 277 19.05 3.00 -2.10
N GLU A 278 18.43 3.60 -1.06
CA GLU A 278 17.09 4.17 -1.16
C GLU A 278 17.03 5.25 -2.24
N PHE A 279 18.00 6.17 -2.23
CA PHE A 279 18.07 7.25 -3.22
C PHE A 279 18.23 6.70 -4.64
N ASN A 280 19.12 5.73 -4.84
CA ASN A 280 19.37 5.13 -6.15
C ASN A 280 18.13 4.40 -6.70
N GLU A 281 17.36 3.71 -5.87
CA GLU A 281 16.08 3.10 -6.30
C GLU A 281 15.07 4.16 -6.75
N ILE A 282 14.93 5.27 -6.02
CA ILE A 282 14.05 6.39 -6.39
C ILE A 282 14.47 6.99 -7.73
N VAL A 283 15.77 7.30 -7.90
CA VAL A 283 16.30 7.87 -9.15
C VAL A 283 16.09 6.92 -10.32
N SER A 284 16.32 5.62 -10.12
CA SER A 284 16.10 4.59 -11.12
C SER A 284 14.64 4.56 -11.61
N LEU A 285 13.68 4.62 -10.69
CA LEU A 285 12.26 4.60 -11.04
C LEU A 285 11.78 5.88 -11.70
N GLN A 286 12.27 7.03 -11.25
CA GLN A 286 11.99 8.31 -11.92
C GLN A 286 12.58 8.33 -13.34
N SER A 287 13.78 7.78 -13.53
CA SER A 287 14.40 7.64 -14.85
C SER A 287 13.65 6.63 -15.74
N PHE A 288 13.18 5.53 -15.15
CA PHE A 288 12.29 4.59 -15.82
C PHE A 288 11.00 5.29 -16.30
N ALA A 289 10.38 6.11 -15.45
CA ALA A 289 9.18 6.86 -15.80
C ALA A 289 9.44 7.84 -16.95
N MET A 290 10.53 8.63 -16.89
CA MET A 290 10.92 9.57 -17.94
C MET A 290 11.18 8.90 -19.29
N LYS A 291 11.64 7.65 -19.30
CA LYS A 291 11.90 6.88 -20.53
C LYS A 291 10.65 6.25 -21.12
N ASN A 292 9.66 5.93 -20.30
CA ASN A 292 8.55 5.05 -20.68
C ASN A 292 7.18 5.73 -20.73
N PHE A 293 7.06 6.98 -20.26
CA PHE A 293 5.83 7.75 -20.23
C PHE A 293 6.05 9.14 -20.87
N ASP A 294 5.00 9.73 -21.38
CA ASP A 294 5.05 11.07 -21.99
C ASP A 294 5.05 12.16 -20.90
N ILE A 295 6.24 12.49 -20.43
CA ILE A 295 6.46 13.43 -19.31
C ILE A 295 6.94 14.77 -19.87
N THR A 296 6.20 15.84 -19.60
CA THR A 296 6.54 17.20 -20.03
C THR A 296 7.82 17.71 -19.33
N GLU A 297 8.49 18.71 -19.95
CA GLU A 297 9.69 19.33 -19.36
C GLU A 297 9.39 19.94 -17.98
N GLU A 298 8.22 20.58 -17.79
CA GLU A 298 7.79 21.08 -16.48
C GLU A 298 7.77 20.00 -15.40
N VAL A 299 7.26 18.81 -15.72
CA VAL A 299 7.21 17.69 -14.80
C VAL A 299 8.60 17.10 -14.57
N LYS A 300 9.47 17.07 -15.57
CA LYS A 300 10.88 16.67 -15.39
C LYS A 300 11.62 17.58 -14.44
N GLU A 301 11.40 18.89 -14.49
CA GLU A 301 11.96 19.84 -13.51
C GLU A 301 11.52 19.48 -12.09
N LYS A 302 10.24 19.20 -11.87
CA LYS A 302 9.71 18.74 -10.57
C LYS A 302 10.36 17.43 -10.09
N ILE A 303 10.64 16.49 -11.02
CA ILE A 303 11.39 15.26 -10.69
C ILE A 303 12.81 15.60 -10.21
N TYR A 304 13.52 16.48 -10.89
CA TYR A 304 14.87 16.88 -10.48
C TYR A 304 14.89 17.63 -9.14
N GLU A 305 13.94 18.52 -8.90
CA GLU A 305 13.75 19.18 -7.61
C GLU A 305 13.48 18.17 -6.49
N ARG A 306 12.64 17.15 -6.77
CA ARG A 306 12.36 16.09 -5.82
C ARG A 306 13.60 15.27 -5.50
N ARG A 307 14.44 14.95 -6.49
CA ARG A 307 15.74 14.27 -6.29
C ARG A 307 16.63 15.09 -5.38
N ALA A 308 16.80 16.39 -5.65
CA ALA A 308 17.61 17.29 -4.84
C ALA A 308 17.11 17.38 -3.39
N THR A 309 15.80 17.49 -3.21
CA THR A 309 15.17 17.52 -1.88
C THR A 309 15.36 16.21 -1.13
N LYS A 310 15.11 15.07 -1.78
CA LYS A 310 15.25 13.74 -1.17
C LYS A 310 16.68 13.45 -0.76
N ARG A 311 17.65 13.85 -1.60
CA ARG A 311 19.06 13.73 -1.30
C ARG A 311 19.47 14.48 -0.03
N ARG A 312 19.02 15.74 0.11
CA ARG A 312 19.25 16.54 1.33
C ARG A 312 18.63 15.89 2.56
N GLN A 313 17.40 15.38 2.43
CA GLN A 313 16.70 14.70 3.52
C GLN A 313 17.40 13.42 3.99
N LEU A 314 18.09 12.74 3.08
CA LEU A 314 18.88 11.54 3.39
C LEU A 314 20.28 11.86 3.91
N GLY A 315 20.69 13.14 3.96
CA GLY A 315 22.02 13.56 4.42
C GLY A 315 23.16 13.16 3.47
N LEU A 316 22.85 12.90 2.20
CA LEU A 316 23.84 12.52 1.19
C LEU A 316 24.55 13.78 0.67
N GLN A 317 25.85 13.93 0.97
CA GLN A 317 26.69 15.06 0.52
C GLN A 317 27.44 14.70 -0.77
N GLY A 318 27.85 15.71 -1.57
CA GLY A 318 28.92 15.57 -2.55
C GLY A 318 28.56 15.23 -4.00
N TYR A 319 27.40 15.68 -4.55
CA TYR A 319 27.12 15.56 -5.99
C TYR A 319 27.01 16.92 -6.68
N HIS A 320 27.56 17.03 -7.89
CA HIS A 320 27.43 18.20 -8.76
C HIS A 320 26.10 18.16 -9.52
N ALA A 321 25.62 19.35 -9.97
CA ALA A 321 24.36 19.49 -10.70
C ALA A 321 24.22 18.58 -11.94
N VAL A 322 25.34 18.16 -12.52
CA VAL A 322 25.39 17.27 -13.70
C VAL A 322 24.76 15.91 -13.44
N ASP A 323 24.82 15.40 -12.21
CA ASP A 323 24.27 14.06 -11.84
C ASP A 323 22.74 14.03 -11.75
N TYR A 324 22.08 15.20 -11.74
CA TYR A 324 20.62 15.28 -11.74
C TYR A 324 20.03 15.02 -13.13
N TYR A 325 20.80 15.31 -14.19
CA TYR A 325 20.36 15.22 -15.59
C TYR A 325 20.82 13.94 -16.27
N SER A 326 21.91 13.32 -15.81
CA SER A 326 22.38 12.04 -16.33
C SER A 326 21.55 10.88 -15.73
N GLY A 327 20.50 10.54 -16.41
CA GLY A 327 19.72 9.32 -16.14
C GLY A 327 20.35 8.12 -16.83
N ILE A 328 21.59 7.77 -16.49
CA ILE A 328 22.26 6.55 -17.01
C ILE A 328 22.51 5.61 -15.86
#